data_52fabcc297d5a18144d67649c64f197a
#
_entry.id   52fabcc297d5a18144d67649c64f197a
#
_cell.length_a   1.000
_cell.length_b   1.000
_cell.length_c   1.000
_cell.angle_alpha   90.00
_cell.angle_beta   90.00
_cell.angle_gamma   90.00
#
_symmetry.space_group_name_H-M   'P 1'
#
loop_
_entity.id
_entity.type
_entity.pdbx_description
1 polymer ?
#
loop_
_entity_poly.entity_id
_entity_poly.type
_entity_poly.pdbx_seq_one_letter_code
_entity_poly.pdbx_strand_id
1 'polypeptide(L)'
;KDLFFYSDNCTRDVQTATEFLTGMSNKCAKGGISRISIDNAKFLFNQGGLQTSTCRLPPQIEVDALVGGSANGYGAYKSAHSTFVTSIQDVIDCCSDKKLCSSDGVQPCTLNNVPMQYTGQFYGAINGSVYLSGYFSSYFMLAALNNMTLGLKNTPRTLSEITDWYHFSSSTLDIVDSKSFSPSFASTLASHIVASLQQSSTGKQIDGLSHGPATKIVYMAGHDVNLVLL
;
A
#
# COMPACT_ATOMS: atom_id res chain seq x y z
N LYS A 1 -0.95 -12.50 29.79
CA LYS A 1 -0.27 -13.03 28.58
C LYS A 1 0.72 -12.01 28.11
N ASP A 2 1.99 -12.40 27.90
CA ASP A 2 3.06 -11.45 27.55
C ASP A 2 3.00 -10.99 26.10
N LEU A 3 2.34 -11.74 25.23
CA LEU A 3 2.26 -11.50 23.79
C LEU A 3 0.81 -11.46 23.33
N PHE A 4 0.49 -10.52 22.47
CA PHE A 4 -0.80 -10.42 21.82
C PHE A 4 -0.63 -10.03 20.35
N PHE A 5 -1.46 -10.60 19.47
CA PHE A 5 -1.35 -10.41 18.03
C PHE A 5 -2.67 -9.96 17.44
N TYR A 6 -2.58 -8.91 16.64
CA TYR A 6 -3.64 -8.46 15.74
C TYR A 6 -3.24 -8.77 14.31
N SER A 7 -4.15 -9.29 13.52
CA SER A 7 -3.93 -9.57 12.10
C SER A 7 -5.16 -9.16 11.31
N ASP A 8 -4.96 -8.65 10.11
CA ASP A 8 -6.02 -8.60 9.12
C ASP A 8 -6.49 -10.03 8.79
N ASN A 9 -7.71 -10.17 8.29
CA ASN A 9 -8.27 -11.49 7.96
C ASN A 9 -7.75 -12.05 6.63
N CYS A 10 -6.82 -11.38 5.98
CA CYS A 10 -6.15 -11.87 4.80
C CYS A 10 -5.25 -13.06 5.15
N THR A 11 -5.35 -14.14 4.39
CA THR A 11 -4.56 -15.37 4.65
C THR A 11 -3.07 -15.09 4.79
N ARG A 12 -2.52 -14.19 3.98
CA ARG A 12 -1.12 -13.78 4.03
C ARG A 12 -0.74 -13.16 5.37
N ASP A 13 -1.59 -12.29 5.91
CA ASP A 13 -1.29 -11.58 7.16
C ASP A 13 -1.42 -12.50 8.37
N VAL A 14 -2.42 -13.38 8.36
CA VAL A 14 -2.56 -14.43 9.37
C VAL A 14 -1.34 -15.36 9.34
N GLN A 15 -0.87 -15.77 8.16
CA GLN A 15 0.34 -16.57 8.04
C GLN A 15 1.58 -15.80 8.54
N THR A 16 1.75 -14.54 8.18
CA THR A 16 2.86 -13.71 8.65
C THR A 16 2.87 -13.64 10.17
N ALA A 17 1.73 -13.38 10.80
CA ALA A 17 1.61 -13.38 12.26
C ALA A 17 1.97 -14.74 12.86
N THR A 18 1.49 -15.83 12.26
CA THR A 18 1.72 -17.20 12.73
C THR A 18 3.20 -17.59 12.64
N GLU A 19 3.85 -17.31 11.50
CA GLU A 19 5.26 -17.64 11.29
C GLU A 19 6.18 -16.80 12.18
N PHE A 20 5.88 -15.53 12.35
CA PHE A 20 6.60 -14.67 13.29
C PHE A 20 6.54 -15.23 14.71
N LEU A 21 5.37 -15.68 15.14
CA LEU A 21 5.18 -16.34 16.43
C LEU A 21 5.97 -17.61 16.56
N THR A 22 5.90 -18.47 15.57
CA THR A 22 6.63 -19.75 15.54
C THR A 22 8.13 -19.50 15.68
N GLY A 23 8.64 -18.51 14.95
CA GLY A 23 10.03 -18.09 15.04
C GLY A 23 10.43 -17.58 16.46
N MET A 24 9.57 -16.77 17.07
CA MET A 24 9.78 -16.29 18.44
C MET A 24 9.70 -17.42 19.45
N SER A 25 8.71 -18.32 19.35
CA SER A 25 8.50 -19.41 20.28
C SER A 25 9.67 -20.37 20.32
N ASN A 26 10.21 -20.73 19.17
CA ASN A 26 11.29 -21.69 19.06
C ASN A 26 12.62 -21.17 19.63
N LYS A 27 12.83 -19.87 19.69
CA LYS A 27 14.10 -19.27 20.14
C LYS A 27 14.02 -18.62 21.53
N CYS A 28 12.88 -18.13 21.95
CA CYS A 28 12.75 -17.28 23.13
C CYS A 28 11.93 -17.88 24.26
N ALA A 29 11.16 -18.94 24.03
CA ALA A 29 10.24 -19.49 25.01
C ALA A 29 10.72 -20.81 25.60
N LYS A 30 11.56 -20.74 26.62
CA LYS A 30 11.82 -21.89 27.51
C LYS A 30 10.61 -22.27 28.41
N GLY A 31 9.52 -21.56 28.33
CA GLY A 31 8.39 -21.69 29.28
C GLY A 31 7.00 -21.85 28.67
N GLY A 32 6.89 -22.20 27.41
CA GLY A 32 5.59 -22.42 26.76
C GLY A 32 4.84 -21.09 26.50
N ILE A 33 4.56 -20.80 25.26
CA ILE A 33 3.71 -19.66 24.88
C ILE A 33 2.27 -20.02 25.24
N SER A 34 1.76 -19.42 26.27
CA SER A 34 0.35 -19.55 26.59
C SER A 34 -0.46 -18.73 25.56
N ARG A 35 -1.10 -19.46 24.68
CA ARG A 35 -2.21 -19.03 23.80
C ARG A 35 -2.05 -17.67 23.15
N ILE A 36 -1.70 -17.71 21.88
CA ILE A 36 -1.74 -16.58 20.98
C ILE A 36 -3.17 -16.40 20.52
N SER A 37 -3.70 -15.24 20.77
CA SER A 37 -4.99 -14.82 20.22
C SER A 37 -4.70 -14.02 18.97
N ILE A 38 -4.99 -14.57 17.79
CA ILE A 38 -5.08 -13.81 16.56
C ILE A 38 -6.48 -13.21 16.59
N ASP A 39 -6.56 -11.91 16.74
CA ASP A 39 -7.81 -11.18 16.68
C ASP A 39 -7.90 -10.54 15.29
N ASN A 40 -8.92 -10.92 14.54
CA ASN A 40 -9.19 -10.40 13.21
C ASN A 40 -9.81 -9.01 13.34
N ALA A 41 -8.97 -8.02 13.59
CA ALA A 41 -9.42 -6.66 13.78
C ALA A 41 -9.60 -5.96 12.41
N LYS A 42 -10.64 -6.34 11.68
CA LYS A 42 -10.98 -5.76 10.36
C LYS A 42 -10.95 -4.23 10.34
N PHE A 43 -11.31 -3.58 11.43
CA PHE A 43 -11.35 -2.12 11.52
C PHE A 43 -9.97 -1.48 11.69
N LEU A 44 -8.97 -2.24 12.14
CA LEU A 44 -7.61 -1.72 12.31
C LEU A 44 -6.84 -1.67 10.99
N PHE A 45 -7.05 -2.68 10.15
CA PHE A 45 -6.26 -2.89 8.94
C PHE A 45 -7.05 -2.69 7.65
N ASN A 46 -8.19 -2.08 7.75
CA ASN A 46 -9.24 -1.94 6.76
C ASN A 46 -8.72 -1.71 5.32
N GLN A 47 -8.60 -2.79 4.56
CA GLN A 47 -8.33 -2.74 3.12
C GLN A 47 -9.59 -3.04 2.32
N GLY A 48 -9.87 -2.22 1.33
CA GLY A 48 -10.82 -2.52 0.26
C GLY A 48 -12.30 -2.62 0.63
N GLY A 49 -12.64 -2.72 1.91
CA GLY A 49 -14.03 -2.72 2.39
C GLY A 49 -14.62 -1.35 2.67
N LEU A 50 -13.81 -0.32 2.52
CA LEU A 50 -14.12 1.06 2.93
C LEU A 50 -15.08 1.79 2.01
N GLN A 51 -15.35 1.28 0.83
CA GLN A 51 -16.39 1.85 -0.04
C GLN A 51 -17.78 1.82 0.60
N THR A 52 -17.95 1.03 1.65
CA THR A 52 -19.19 0.94 2.44
C THR A 52 -19.08 1.57 3.82
N SER A 53 -17.91 2.09 4.18
CA SER A 53 -17.68 2.69 5.50
C SER A 53 -18.18 4.13 5.56
N THR A 54 -18.40 4.61 6.77
CA THR A 54 -18.73 6.00 7.07
C THR A 54 -17.55 6.96 6.87
N CYS A 55 -16.37 6.45 6.46
CA CYS A 55 -15.20 7.27 6.16
C CYS A 55 -15.45 8.08 4.90
N ARG A 56 -15.37 9.40 5.04
CA ARG A 56 -15.48 10.30 3.91
C ARG A 56 -14.26 10.15 3.00
N LEU A 57 -14.50 9.88 1.74
CA LEU A 57 -13.46 9.98 0.72
C LEU A 57 -13.07 11.45 0.52
N PRO A 58 -11.78 11.73 0.27
CA PRO A 58 -11.34 13.10 0.04
C PRO A 58 -12.03 13.65 -1.22
N PRO A 59 -12.56 14.88 -1.15
CA PRO A 59 -13.13 15.50 -2.33
C PRO A 59 -12.06 15.83 -3.35
N GLN A 60 -12.42 15.86 -4.61
CA GLN A 60 -11.50 16.15 -5.72
C GLN A 60 -10.63 17.38 -5.48
N ILE A 61 -11.20 18.46 -4.92
CA ILE A 61 -10.46 19.70 -4.67
C ILE A 61 -9.27 19.52 -3.72
N GLU A 62 -9.38 18.63 -2.74
CA GLU A 62 -8.29 18.34 -1.81
C GLU A 62 -7.18 17.56 -2.51
N VAL A 63 -7.54 16.58 -3.34
CA VAL A 63 -6.60 15.81 -4.13
C VAL A 63 -5.93 16.69 -5.21
N ASP A 64 -6.72 17.51 -5.90
CA ASP A 64 -6.21 18.45 -6.90
C ASP A 64 -5.15 19.40 -6.31
N ALA A 65 -5.37 19.88 -5.08
CA ALA A 65 -4.43 20.77 -4.41
C ALA A 65 -3.06 20.09 -4.15
N LEU A 66 -3.03 18.78 -3.96
CA LEU A 66 -1.78 18.04 -3.73
C LEU A 66 -0.94 17.85 -5.00
N VAL A 67 -1.59 17.82 -6.17
CA VAL A 67 -0.93 17.49 -7.45
C VAL A 67 -0.83 18.67 -8.41
N GLY A 68 -1.12 19.89 -7.94
CA GLY A 68 -1.02 21.09 -8.77
C GLY A 68 -2.23 21.35 -9.65
N GLY A 69 -3.38 20.77 -9.31
CA GLY A 69 -4.67 20.99 -9.98
C GLY A 69 -4.97 20.02 -11.11
N SER A 70 -6.26 19.97 -11.47
CA SER A 70 -6.80 19.11 -12.53
C SER A 70 -6.77 19.73 -13.93
N ALA A 71 -6.27 20.95 -14.07
CA ALA A 71 -6.19 21.63 -15.36
C ALA A 71 -5.45 20.79 -16.41
N ASN A 72 -5.96 20.78 -17.62
CA ASN A 72 -5.41 20.01 -18.75
C ASN A 72 -5.21 18.51 -18.42
N GLY A 73 -6.14 17.91 -17.70
CA GLY A 73 -6.06 16.49 -17.31
C GLY A 73 -4.85 16.21 -16.42
N TYR A 74 -4.68 17.03 -15.37
CA TYR A 74 -3.53 16.95 -14.47
C TYR A 74 -2.17 17.18 -15.17
N GLY A 75 -2.14 18.07 -16.15
CA GLY A 75 -0.99 18.29 -17.02
C GLY A 75 0.30 18.64 -16.27
N ALA A 76 0.22 19.42 -15.19
CA ALA A 76 1.39 19.76 -14.36
C ALA A 76 1.97 18.51 -13.68
N TYR A 77 1.12 17.71 -13.05
CA TYR A 77 1.53 16.47 -12.38
C TYR A 77 2.10 15.46 -13.38
N LYS A 78 1.41 15.27 -14.50
CA LYS A 78 1.87 14.39 -15.58
C LYS A 78 3.22 14.82 -16.12
N SER A 79 3.43 16.11 -16.34
CA SER A 79 4.70 16.67 -16.85
C SER A 79 5.84 16.44 -15.86
N ALA A 80 5.59 16.67 -14.57
CA ALA A 80 6.58 16.46 -13.52
C ALA A 80 7.05 14.98 -13.43
N HIS A 81 6.22 14.04 -13.85
CA HIS A 81 6.49 12.60 -13.80
C HIS A 81 6.77 11.97 -15.17
N SER A 82 6.91 12.76 -16.21
CA SER A 82 7.04 12.29 -17.60
C SER A 82 8.24 11.38 -17.82
N THR A 83 9.39 11.68 -17.22
CA THR A 83 10.60 10.85 -17.32
C THR A 83 10.37 9.47 -16.74
N PHE A 84 9.72 9.36 -15.57
CA PHE A 84 9.38 8.10 -14.95
C PHE A 84 8.41 7.28 -15.83
N VAL A 85 7.35 7.91 -16.30
CA VAL A 85 6.37 7.25 -17.18
C VAL A 85 7.03 6.73 -18.46
N THR A 86 7.95 7.53 -19.05
CA THR A 86 8.69 7.13 -20.25
C THR A 86 9.61 5.94 -19.96
N SER A 87 10.34 5.95 -18.83
CA SER A 87 11.21 4.84 -18.45
C SER A 87 10.45 3.52 -18.29
N ILE A 88 9.26 3.56 -17.71
CA ILE A 88 8.39 2.37 -17.59
C ILE A 88 7.85 1.97 -18.96
N GLN A 89 7.41 2.93 -19.78
CA GLN A 89 6.95 2.68 -21.14
C GLN A 89 8.00 1.95 -21.99
N ASP A 90 9.25 2.38 -21.91
CA ASP A 90 10.37 1.77 -22.65
C ASP A 90 10.63 0.31 -22.26
N VAL A 91 10.30 -0.05 -21.01
CA VAL A 91 10.44 -1.41 -20.52
C VAL A 91 9.28 -2.29 -20.96
N ILE A 92 8.06 -1.78 -20.87
CA ILE A 92 6.85 -2.54 -21.18
C ILE A 92 6.75 -2.82 -22.69
N ASP A 93 7.18 -1.86 -23.53
CA ASP A 93 7.13 -1.91 -24.99
C ASP A 93 5.79 -2.48 -25.54
N CYS A 94 4.68 -2.12 -24.86
CA CYS A 94 3.36 -2.70 -25.17
C CYS A 94 2.85 -2.37 -26.57
N CYS A 95 3.51 -1.45 -27.26
CA CYS A 95 3.15 -1.01 -28.61
C CYS A 95 3.86 -1.78 -29.72
N SER A 96 4.76 -2.69 -29.41
CA SER A 96 5.38 -3.54 -30.41
C SER A 96 4.46 -4.66 -30.94
N ASP A 97 3.49 -5.08 -30.12
CA ASP A 97 2.48 -6.05 -30.54
C ASP A 97 1.18 -5.38 -30.94
N LYS A 98 1.04 -5.17 -32.25
CA LYS A 98 -0.17 -4.57 -32.84
C LYS A 98 -1.46 -5.32 -32.51
N LYS A 99 -1.39 -6.62 -32.16
CA LYS A 99 -2.58 -7.41 -31.80
C LYS A 99 -3.08 -7.11 -30.40
N LEU A 100 -2.19 -6.80 -29.46
CA LEU A 100 -2.56 -6.43 -28.11
C LEU A 100 -3.00 -4.96 -27.99
N CYS A 101 -2.48 -4.11 -28.86
CA CYS A 101 -2.71 -2.66 -28.82
C CYS A 101 -3.73 -2.14 -29.84
N SER A 102 -4.28 -3.00 -30.71
CA SER A 102 -5.08 -2.54 -31.86
C SER A 102 -6.52 -3.03 -31.90
N SER A 103 -7.07 -3.55 -30.79
CA SER A 103 -8.45 -4.06 -30.80
C SER A 103 -9.49 -3.01 -31.24
N ASP A 104 -9.20 -1.72 -31.09
CA ASP A 104 -10.17 -0.65 -31.27
C ASP A 104 -9.75 0.44 -32.27
N GLY A 105 -8.71 0.20 -33.09
CA GLY A 105 -8.25 1.19 -34.08
C GLY A 105 -7.68 2.48 -33.47
N VAL A 106 -7.48 2.52 -32.17
CA VAL A 106 -6.88 3.66 -31.48
C VAL A 106 -5.36 3.58 -31.62
N GLN A 107 -4.75 4.74 -31.86
CA GLN A 107 -3.30 4.96 -31.94
C GLN A 107 -2.52 4.17 -30.90
N PRO A 108 -1.26 3.79 -31.17
CA PRO A 108 -0.49 2.92 -30.29
C PRO A 108 -0.61 3.35 -28.83
N CYS A 109 -1.02 2.41 -27.98
CA CYS A 109 -1.20 2.64 -26.56
C CYS A 109 0.16 2.94 -25.96
N THR A 110 0.39 4.18 -25.63
CA THR A 110 1.54 4.56 -24.83
C THR A 110 1.05 4.95 -23.44
N LEU A 111 1.78 4.59 -22.41
CA LEU A 111 1.43 5.03 -21.04
C LEU A 111 1.28 6.54 -20.98
N ASN A 112 2.12 7.26 -21.71
CA ASN A 112 2.04 8.72 -21.80
C ASN A 112 0.71 9.23 -22.35
N ASN A 113 -0.01 8.45 -23.14
CA ASN A 113 -1.31 8.85 -23.71
C ASN A 113 -2.49 8.47 -22.83
N VAL A 114 -2.28 7.68 -21.79
CA VAL A 114 -3.35 7.36 -20.84
C VAL A 114 -3.76 8.63 -20.08
N PRO A 115 -5.05 9.01 -20.17
CA PRO A 115 -5.52 10.21 -19.52
C PRO A 115 -5.47 10.07 -17.99
N MET A 116 -5.09 11.15 -17.33
CA MET A 116 -5.16 11.24 -15.88
C MET A 116 -6.55 11.72 -15.47
N GLN A 117 -7.12 11.09 -14.44
CA GLN A 117 -8.46 11.45 -13.95
C GLN A 117 -8.60 11.17 -12.46
N TYR A 118 -9.37 12.01 -11.78
CA TYR A 118 -9.80 11.76 -10.43
C TYR A 118 -10.83 10.62 -10.41
N THR A 119 -10.63 9.67 -9.50
CA THR A 119 -11.52 8.51 -9.33
C THR A 119 -12.29 8.54 -8.02
N GLY A 120 -11.76 9.24 -7.02
CA GLY A 120 -12.27 9.19 -5.66
C GLY A 120 -12.11 7.83 -4.97
N GLN A 121 -11.30 6.94 -5.54
CA GLN A 121 -11.07 5.62 -4.96
C GLN A 121 -9.85 5.64 -4.07
N PHE A 122 -9.92 4.86 -3.01
CA PHE A 122 -8.75 4.51 -2.23
C PHE A 122 -7.79 3.70 -3.12
N TYR A 123 -6.51 3.96 -3.04
CA TYR A 123 -5.51 3.49 -4.00
C TYR A 123 -5.81 3.98 -5.43
N GLY A 124 -5.25 5.08 -5.74
CA GLY A 124 -5.38 5.72 -7.03
C GLY A 124 -6.49 6.76 -7.06
N ALA A 125 -6.49 7.67 -6.07
CA ALA A 125 -7.34 8.86 -6.09
C ALA A 125 -7.25 9.60 -7.42
N ILE A 126 -6.08 9.54 -8.07
CA ILE A 126 -5.84 9.93 -9.46
C ILE A 126 -5.34 8.71 -10.22
N ASN A 127 -6.16 8.20 -11.14
CA ASN A 127 -5.77 7.14 -12.06
C ASN A 127 -5.19 7.72 -13.35
N GLY A 128 -4.44 6.92 -14.11
CA GLY A 128 -3.87 7.28 -15.41
C GLY A 128 -2.40 6.92 -15.56
N SER A 129 -1.69 7.63 -16.41
CA SER A 129 -0.32 7.29 -16.82
C SER A 129 0.66 7.14 -15.66
N VAL A 130 0.66 8.06 -14.70
CA VAL A 130 1.58 8.03 -13.55
C VAL A 130 1.26 6.88 -12.61
N TYR A 131 -0.03 6.70 -12.29
CA TYR A 131 -0.50 5.61 -11.43
C TYR A 131 -0.17 4.23 -12.02
N LEU A 132 -0.46 4.03 -13.31
CA LEU A 132 -0.16 2.77 -14.00
C LEU A 132 1.35 2.49 -14.03
N SER A 133 2.16 3.52 -14.26
CA SER A 133 3.62 3.36 -14.21
C SER A 133 4.10 2.94 -12.82
N GLY A 134 3.51 3.47 -11.76
CA GLY A 134 3.78 3.05 -10.38
C GLY A 134 3.37 1.60 -10.13
N TYR A 135 2.21 1.20 -10.63
CA TYR A 135 1.74 -0.17 -10.52
C TYR A 135 2.70 -1.16 -11.20
N PHE A 136 3.17 -0.84 -12.41
CA PHE A 136 4.18 -1.66 -13.10
C PHE A 136 5.52 -1.70 -12.35
N SER A 137 5.97 -0.58 -11.77
CA SER A 137 7.22 -0.58 -11.00
C SER A 137 7.14 -1.47 -9.77
N SER A 138 6.00 -1.50 -9.08
CA SER A 138 5.73 -2.41 -7.97
C SER A 138 5.75 -3.88 -8.41
N TYR A 139 5.13 -4.17 -9.57
CA TYR A 139 5.17 -5.51 -10.15
C TYR A 139 6.60 -5.95 -10.48
N PHE A 140 7.40 -5.08 -11.10
CA PHE A 140 8.80 -5.39 -11.43
C PHE A 140 9.64 -5.63 -10.17
N MET A 141 9.43 -4.84 -9.12
CA MET A 141 10.11 -5.05 -7.84
C MET A 141 9.76 -6.42 -7.24
N LEU A 142 8.48 -6.76 -7.18
CA LEU A 142 8.05 -8.05 -6.65
C LEU A 142 8.59 -9.22 -7.48
N ALA A 143 8.60 -9.10 -8.81
CA ALA A 143 9.17 -10.10 -9.68
C ALA A 143 10.69 -10.27 -9.46
N ALA A 144 11.42 -9.16 -9.36
CA ALA A 144 12.86 -9.19 -9.10
C ALA A 144 13.20 -9.82 -7.74
N LEU A 145 12.45 -9.49 -6.69
CA LEU A 145 12.62 -10.06 -5.35
C LEU A 145 12.35 -11.59 -5.32
N ASN A 146 11.51 -12.07 -6.22
CA ASN A 146 11.21 -13.50 -6.36
C ASN A 146 12.08 -14.20 -7.42
N ASN A 147 13.14 -13.55 -7.89
CA ASN A 147 14.04 -14.12 -8.90
C ASN A 147 13.32 -14.50 -10.21
N MET A 148 12.20 -13.85 -10.51
CA MET A 148 11.44 -14.08 -11.73
C MET A 148 12.10 -13.31 -12.88
N THR A 149 12.29 -14.00 -14.01
CA THR A 149 12.72 -13.32 -15.22
C THR A 149 11.60 -12.42 -15.70
N LEU A 150 11.83 -11.12 -15.69
CA LEU A 150 10.95 -10.19 -16.37
C LEU A 150 11.13 -10.46 -17.87
N GLY A 151 10.09 -10.95 -18.51
CA GLY A 151 10.07 -11.25 -19.96
C GLY A 151 10.09 -9.98 -20.82
N LEU A 152 10.88 -9.00 -20.41
CA LEU A 152 10.98 -7.69 -21.02
C LEU A 152 11.88 -7.80 -22.25
N LYS A 153 11.38 -7.31 -23.36
CA LYS A 153 11.96 -7.42 -24.69
C LYS A 153 13.30 -6.70 -24.83
N ASN A 154 13.54 -5.72 -23.99
CA ASN A 154 14.72 -4.88 -24.01
C ASN A 154 15.56 -5.13 -22.78
N THR A 155 16.85 -5.05 -22.91
CA THR A 155 17.93 -5.15 -21.95
C THR A 155 17.53 -5.44 -20.48
N PRO A 156 18.08 -6.48 -19.87
CA PRO A 156 17.83 -6.78 -18.45
C PRO A 156 18.06 -5.52 -17.61
N ARG A 157 17.05 -5.11 -16.86
CA ARG A 157 17.19 -3.99 -15.93
C ARG A 157 17.86 -4.47 -14.66
N THR A 158 18.72 -3.63 -14.12
CA THR A 158 19.39 -3.93 -12.86
C THR A 158 18.40 -3.82 -11.70
N LEU A 159 18.67 -4.55 -10.62
CA LEU A 159 17.87 -4.43 -9.40
C LEU A 159 17.87 -2.97 -8.86
N SER A 160 18.98 -2.26 -9.05
CA SER A 160 19.07 -0.85 -8.66
C SER A 160 18.07 0.01 -9.43
N GLU A 161 17.99 -0.10 -10.76
CA GLU A 161 17.02 0.66 -11.56
C GLU A 161 15.57 0.35 -11.16
N ILE A 162 15.25 -0.94 -10.94
CA ILE A 162 13.93 -1.37 -10.51
C ILE A 162 13.60 -0.80 -9.12
N THR A 163 14.58 -0.79 -8.22
CA THR A 163 14.43 -0.21 -6.88
C THR A 163 14.20 1.29 -6.93
N ASP A 164 14.93 2.00 -7.79
CA ASP A 164 14.76 3.45 -7.98
C ASP A 164 13.35 3.78 -8.51
N TRP A 165 12.83 3.00 -9.47
CA TRP A 165 11.46 3.18 -9.95
C TRP A 165 10.41 2.92 -8.86
N TYR A 166 10.61 1.87 -8.06
CA TYR A 166 9.72 1.55 -6.96
C TYR A 166 9.72 2.65 -5.90
N HIS A 167 10.89 3.13 -5.49
CA HIS A 167 11.01 4.24 -4.54
C HIS A 167 10.41 5.53 -5.08
N PHE A 168 10.63 5.84 -6.35
CA PHE A 168 10.01 7.00 -6.97
C PHE A 168 8.48 6.88 -6.97
N SER A 169 7.96 5.73 -7.33
CA SER A 169 6.53 5.44 -7.31
C SER A 169 5.95 5.61 -5.90
N SER A 170 6.53 4.95 -4.91
CA SER A 170 6.08 5.01 -3.52
C SER A 170 6.12 6.45 -3.00
N SER A 171 7.22 7.17 -3.19
CA SER A 171 7.33 8.55 -2.73
C SER A 171 6.34 9.52 -3.39
N THR A 172 5.79 9.15 -4.55
CA THR A 172 4.91 10.01 -5.33
C THR A 172 3.44 9.67 -5.12
N LEU A 173 3.08 8.39 -5.26
CA LEU A 173 1.70 7.93 -5.15
C LEU A 173 1.26 7.81 -3.70
N ASP A 174 2.11 7.25 -2.86
CA ASP A 174 1.80 7.04 -1.44
C ASP A 174 1.65 8.38 -0.70
N ILE A 175 2.40 9.43 -1.12
CA ILE A 175 2.23 10.77 -0.53
C ILE A 175 0.85 11.35 -0.86
N VAL A 176 0.36 11.18 -2.08
CA VAL A 176 -0.99 11.66 -2.46
C VAL A 176 -2.03 10.91 -1.65
N ASP A 177 -1.93 9.59 -1.60
CA ASP A 177 -2.87 8.74 -0.88
C ASP A 177 -2.78 9.00 0.63
N SER A 178 -1.59 9.10 1.23
CA SER A 178 -1.45 9.37 2.66
C SER A 178 -2.06 10.70 3.06
N LYS A 179 -1.74 11.79 2.38
CA LYS A 179 -2.27 13.11 2.69
C LYS A 179 -3.78 13.21 2.50
N SER A 180 -4.31 12.49 1.52
CA SER A 180 -5.74 12.51 1.21
C SER A 180 -6.56 11.62 2.14
N PHE A 181 -6.04 10.48 2.54
CA PHE A 181 -6.80 9.42 3.21
C PHE A 181 -6.45 9.19 4.69
N SER A 182 -5.23 9.57 5.15
CA SER A 182 -4.80 9.35 6.53
C SER A 182 -5.82 9.77 7.59
N PRO A 183 -6.41 10.98 7.53
CA PRO A 183 -7.34 11.41 8.58
C PRO A 183 -8.55 10.48 8.74
N SER A 184 -8.99 9.88 7.64
CA SER A 184 -10.17 9.02 7.64
C SER A 184 -9.86 7.55 7.90
N PHE A 185 -8.69 7.08 7.47
CA PHE A 185 -8.39 5.66 7.41
C PHE A 185 -7.35 5.20 8.44
N ALA A 186 -6.43 6.07 8.83
CA ALA A 186 -5.44 5.74 9.85
C ALA A 186 -5.93 6.00 11.28
N SER A 187 -6.96 6.82 11.46
CA SER A 187 -7.40 7.28 12.78
C SER A 187 -7.74 6.13 13.74
N THR A 188 -8.38 5.08 13.27
CA THR A 188 -8.72 3.91 14.10
C THR A 188 -7.47 3.16 14.55
N LEU A 189 -6.53 2.90 13.65
CA LEU A 189 -5.28 2.22 13.97
C LEU A 189 -4.41 3.10 14.89
N ALA A 190 -4.28 4.39 14.58
CA ALA A 190 -3.54 5.34 15.42
C ALA A 190 -4.14 5.43 16.83
N SER A 191 -5.47 5.55 16.94
CA SER A 191 -6.15 5.57 18.23
C SER A 191 -5.94 4.29 19.02
N HIS A 192 -5.95 3.14 18.36
CA HIS A 192 -5.71 1.84 18.98
C HIS A 192 -4.26 1.73 19.50
N ILE A 193 -3.28 2.22 18.73
CA ILE A 193 -1.87 2.27 19.16
C ILE A 193 -1.72 3.17 20.39
N VAL A 194 -2.29 4.37 20.35
CA VAL A 194 -2.25 5.32 21.47
C VAL A 194 -2.90 4.73 22.71
N ALA A 195 -4.10 4.14 22.57
CA ALA A 195 -4.80 3.49 23.67
C ALA A 195 -3.97 2.31 24.26
N SER A 196 -3.30 1.53 23.41
CA SER A 196 -2.42 0.44 23.84
C SER A 196 -1.24 0.94 24.68
N LEU A 197 -0.60 2.02 24.25
CA LEU A 197 0.50 2.66 24.98
C LEU A 197 0.01 3.25 26.33
N GLN A 198 -1.15 3.90 26.32
CA GLN A 198 -1.77 4.45 27.51
C GLN A 198 -2.16 3.35 28.51
N GLN A 199 -2.73 2.24 28.01
CA GLN A 199 -3.03 1.06 28.83
C GLN A 199 -1.77 0.51 29.49
N SER A 200 -0.69 0.36 28.73
CA SER A 200 0.59 -0.14 29.25
C SER A 200 1.18 0.80 30.29
N SER A 201 1.12 2.12 30.08
CA SER A 201 1.71 3.09 31.00
C SER A 201 0.94 3.25 32.30
N THR A 202 -0.39 3.08 32.27
CA THR A 202 -1.26 3.25 33.45
C THR A 202 -1.53 1.95 34.18
N GLY A 203 -1.30 0.80 33.55
CA GLY A 203 -1.66 -0.51 34.08
C GLY A 203 -3.17 -0.77 34.16
N LYS A 204 -4.00 0.11 33.57
CA LYS A 204 -5.45 0.01 33.61
C LYS A 204 -5.99 -0.46 32.27
N GLN A 205 -6.94 -1.40 32.30
CA GLN A 205 -7.61 -1.87 31.09
C GLN A 205 -8.36 -0.69 30.43
N ILE A 206 -8.20 -0.55 29.11
CA ILE A 206 -8.96 0.38 28.29
C ILE A 206 -9.98 -0.41 27.49
N ASP A 207 -11.22 0.02 27.52
CA ASP A 207 -12.31 -0.60 26.78
C ASP A 207 -12.06 -0.55 25.27
N GLY A 208 -12.36 -1.65 24.59
CA GLY A 208 -12.11 -1.81 23.15
C GLY A 208 -10.75 -2.41 22.80
N LEU A 209 -9.81 -2.55 23.76
CA LEU A 209 -8.59 -3.30 23.55
C LEU A 209 -8.75 -4.77 23.98
N SER A 210 -8.44 -5.69 23.05
CA SER A 210 -8.52 -7.14 23.32
C SER A 210 -7.36 -7.67 24.14
N HIS A 211 -6.23 -6.96 24.17
CA HIS A 211 -5.08 -7.31 24.99
C HIS A 211 -5.15 -6.65 26.37
N GLY A 212 -4.60 -7.32 27.38
CA GLY A 212 -4.58 -6.81 28.75
C GLY A 212 -3.44 -5.83 29.02
N PRO A 213 -3.51 -5.06 30.12
CA PRO A 213 -2.49 -4.05 30.49
C PRO A 213 -1.12 -4.66 30.82
N ALA A 214 -1.06 -5.93 31.17
CA ALA A 214 0.19 -6.65 31.42
C ALA A 214 0.85 -7.21 30.14
N THR A 215 0.26 -6.97 28.97
CA THR A 215 0.85 -7.40 27.70
C THR A 215 2.12 -6.63 27.41
N LYS A 216 3.22 -7.34 27.17
CA LYS A 216 4.54 -6.73 26.93
C LYS A 216 4.80 -6.44 25.45
N ILE A 217 4.25 -7.27 24.58
CA ILE A 217 4.41 -7.14 23.13
C ILE A 217 3.05 -7.24 22.48
N VAL A 218 2.68 -6.22 21.75
CA VAL A 218 1.54 -6.22 20.83
C VAL A 218 2.10 -6.20 19.41
N TYR A 219 1.82 -7.24 18.66
CA TYR A 219 2.22 -7.35 17.27
C TYR A 219 1.02 -7.11 16.36
N MET A 220 1.20 -6.35 15.32
CA MET A 220 0.16 -6.03 14.34
C MET A 220 0.65 -6.43 12.96
N ALA A 221 -0.02 -7.41 12.35
CA ALA A 221 0.21 -7.83 10.97
C ALA A 221 -0.89 -7.26 10.07
N GLY A 222 -0.50 -6.32 9.25
CA GLY A 222 -1.34 -5.65 8.28
C GLY A 222 -0.56 -5.41 6.99
N HIS A 223 -0.89 -4.34 6.30
CA HIS A 223 -0.34 -4.03 4.99
C HIS A 223 0.54 -2.77 5.05
N ASP A 224 1.40 -2.62 4.04
CA ASP A 224 2.22 -1.43 3.81
C ASP A 224 1.41 -0.13 3.86
N VAL A 225 0.24 -0.13 3.26
CA VAL A 225 -0.68 1.01 3.29
C VAL A 225 -1.06 1.45 4.70
N ASN A 226 -1.18 0.53 5.64
CA ASN A 226 -1.48 0.91 7.03
C ASN A 226 -0.36 1.75 7.62
N LEU A 227 0.90 1.48 7.24
CA LEU A 227 2.07 2.25 7.66
C LEU A 227 2.15 3.60 6.93
N VAL A 228 1.84 3.62 5.64
CA VAL A 228 1.86 4.85 4.84
C VAL A 228 0.82 5.86 5.34
N LEU A 229 -0.31 5.37 5.85
CA LEU A 229 -1.39 6.23 6.34
C LEU A 229 -1.17 6.72 7.78
N LEU A 230 -0.35 6.06 8.61
CA LEU A 230 0.01 6.48 9.96
C LEU A 230 0.96 7.68 9.98
#